data_3905eda7b7db8116a4b691da14face19
#
_entry.id   3905eda7b7db8116a4b691da14face19
#
_cell.length_a   1.000
_cell.length_b   1.000
_cell.length_c   1.000
_cell.angle_alpha   90.00
_cell.angle_beta   90.00
_cell.angle_gamma   90.00
#
_symmetry.space_group_name_H-M   'P 1'
#
loop_
_entity.id
_entity.type
_entity.pdbx_description
1 polymer ?
#
loop_
_entity_poly.entity_id
_entity_poly.type
_entity_poly.pdbx_seq_one_letter_code
_entity_poly.pdbx_strand_id
1 'polypeptide(L)'
;MINWNNLDTLEAFKELKETPLVDLNKVMSGEAGAERVKTYNIPMAEGLNYNFAAKKVDDTTLKALEKLATEAELSDKFAALYNGEVVNTGENRLVLHHMTRGQLGEAVNADGVDKRTFYTTQQKRIAEFADKVHNGAITNGAGEKFTTVVQIGIGGSDLGPRAMYIALENWAKKNNSFKMEAHFISNVDPDDASAVLASIDVAHSLFILVSKSGTTLETLTNESFVKNALKEAGLDPAKHMIAVTSETSPLAKSDDYLDAFYMDDYIGGRFSSTSSVGGAVLSLAFGPDVFADFLEGASAEDKLALNKDILKNPAMLDALIGVYERNVLGYECTAVLPYSQGLSRFPAHLQQLDMESNGKSVNRFNEPVNYPTGPVIFGEPGTNGQHSFYQLLHQGTNIVPLQFIGFKNSQLENDVTIQDSTSQQKLCANVAAQIVAFACGKDDENPNKTFKGGRPSSIITGDKLTPKSLGALLSHFENKVMFQGFLWNINSFDQEGVQLGKVLAKRVLAHDTDAVSYTHLRAHETKANL
;
A
#
# COMPACT_ATOMS: atom_id res chain seq x y z
N MET A 1 20.27 8.46 22.90
CA MET A 1 19.04 9.23 22.57
C MET A 1 19.11 9.48 21.06
N ILE A 2 18.08 9.15 20.32
CA ILE A 2 18.01 9.30 18.85
C ILE A 2 17.91 10.78 18.50
N ASN A 3 18.68 11.22 17.49
CA ASN A 3 18.65 12.58 17.00
C ASN A 3 17.66 12.71 15.83
N TRP A 4 16.74 13.64 15.94
CA TRP A 4 15.73 13.93 14.92
C TRP A 4 16.08 15.26 14.24
N ASN A 5 16.95 15.19 13.24
CA ASN A 5 17.45 16.36 12.50
C ASN A 5 16.73 16.48 11.15
N ASN A 6 16.51 17.72 10.69
CA ASN A 6 16.01 17.99 9.36
C ASN A 6 17.04 17.58 8.30
N LEU A 7 16.58 17.08 7.15
CA LEU A 7 17.44 16.57 6.08
C LEU A 7 18.51 17.57 5.63
N ASP A 8 18.15 18.84 5.50
CA ASP A 8 19.03 19.93 5.02
C ASP A 8 20.12 20.33 6.03
N THR A 9 20.02 19.88 7.27
CA THR A 9 21.04 20.11 8.30
C THR A 9 22.13 19.06 8.33
N LEU A 10 21.91 17.89 7.70
CA LEU A 10 22.84 16.75 7.70
C LEU A 10 24.03 17.03 6.76
N GLU A 11 25.25 16.82 7.24
CA GLU A 11 26.47 17.01 6.44
C GLU A 11 26.55 15.96 5.31
N ALA A 12 26.19 14.72 5.57
CA ALA A 12 26.13 13.67 4.55
C ALA A 12 25.13 13.99 3.42
N PHE A 13 24.05 14.73 3.71
CA PHE A 13 23.14 15.21 2.66
C PHE A 13 23.76 16.30 1.80
N LYS A 14 24.57 17.18 2.39
CA LYS A 14 25.33 18.19 1.63
C LYS A 14 26.37 17.53 0.73
N GLU A 15 27.12 16.53 1.26
CA GLU A 15 28.04 15.71 0.46
C GLU A 15 27.34 14.99 -0.69
N LEU A 16 26.14 14.43 -0.44
CA LEU A 16 25.36 13.73 -1.46
C LEU A 16 24.98 14.63 -2.65
N LYS A 17 24.73 15.92 -2.41
CA LYS A 17 24.44 16.89 -3.48
C LYS A 17 25.63 17.15 -4.40
N GLU A 18 26.84 16.95 -3.92
CA GLU A 18 28.08 17.15 -4.66
C GLU A 18 28.54 15.90 -5.44
N THR A 19 27.81 14.77 -5.30
CA THR A 19 28.17 13.55 -6.02
C THR A 19 28.00 13.73 -7.54
N PRO A 20 28.90 13.17 -8.38
CA PRO A 20 28.78 13.24 -9.83
C PRO A 20 27.48 12.59 -10.31
N LEU A 21 26.83 13.22 -11.29
CA LEU A 21 25.64 12.65 -11.91
C LEU A 21 25.99 11.44 -12.78
N VAL A 22 25.27 10.34 -12.60
CA VAL A 22 25.44 9.12 -13.40
C VAL A 22 24.72 9.26 -14.73
N ASP A 23 25.45 9.05 -15.81
CA ASP A 23 24.93 8.98 -17.19
C ASP A 23 24.40 7.56 -17.47
N LEU A 24 23.07 7.39 -17.35
CA LEU A 24 22.42 6.10 -17.57
C LEU A 24 22.59 5.57 -19.00
N ASN A 25 22.61 6.44 -20.01
CA ASN A 25 22.79 6.03 -21.40
C ASN A 25 24.12 5.28 -21.55
N LYS A 26 25.15 5.73 -20.85
CA LYS A 26 26.48 5.15 -20.90
C LYS A 26 26.59 3.88 -20.05
N VAL A 27 26.15 3.94 -18.77
CA VAL A 27 26.38 2.84 -17.82
C VAL A 27 25.46 1.64 -18.03
N MET A 28 24.34 1.81 -18.75
CA MET A 28 23.37 0.75 -19.04
C MET A 28 23.57 0.15 -20.46
N SER A 29 24.60 0.58 -21.21
CA SER A 29 24.84 0.09 -22.55
C SER A 29 25.87 -1.04 -22.58
N GLY A 30 25.72 -1.98 -23.54
CA GLY A 30 26.68 -3.03 -23.83
C GLY A 30 26.98 -3.98 -22.67
N GLU A 31 28.21 -4.52 -22.65
CA GLU A 31 28.64 -5.48 -21.59
C GLU A 31 28.67 -4.85 -20.20
N ALA A 32 29.03 -3.56 -20.10
CA ALA A 32 29.02 -2.84 -18.83
C ALA A 32 27.59 -2.78 -18.21
N GLY A 33 26.59 -2.56 -19.03
CA GLY A 33 25.20 -2.59 -18.60
C GLY A 33 24.75 -3.98 -18.12
N ALA A 34 25.16 -5.03 -18.83
CA ALA A 34 24.85 -6.41 -18.43
C ALA A 34 25.48 -6.79 -17.09
N GLU A 35 26.75 -6.38 -16.85
CA GLU A 35 27.41 -6.61 -15.56
C GLU A 35 26.77 -5.77 -14.44
N ARG A 36 26.42 -4.53 -14.72
CA ARG A 36 25.74 -3.65 -13.78
C ARG A 36 24.40 -4.23 -13.31
N VAL A 37 23.62 -4.84 -14.20
CA VAL A 37 22.33 -5.51 -13.84
C VAL A 37 22.56 -6.64 -12.84
N LYS A 38 23.68 -7.36 -12.90
CA LYS A 38 24.01 -8.41 -11.93
C LYS A 38 24.49 -7.83 -10.60
N THR A 39 25.30 -6.77 -10.63
CA THR A 39 25.94 -6.19 -9.46
C THR A 39 24.97 -5.34 -8.61
N TYR A 40 24.11 -4.55 -9.28
CA TYR A 40 23.14 -3.67 -8.62
C TYR A 40 21.81 -4.38 -8.40
N ASN A 41 21.88 -5.56 -7.79
CA ASN A 41 20.77 -6.43 -7.47
C ASN A 41 20.94 -6.99 -6.06
N ILE A 42 19.99 -6.76 -5.18
CA ILE A 42 20.04 -7.25 -3.80
C ILE A 42 18.81 -8.12 -3.50
N PRO A 43 18.99 -9.19 -2.71
CA PRO A 43 17.89 -10.07 -2.35
C PRO A 43 16.93 -9.36 -1.39
N MET A 44 15.66 -9.65 -1.56
CA MET A 44 14.55 -9.37 -0.65
C MET A 44 14.04 -10.70 -0.05
N ALA A 45 13.09 -10.62 0.88
CA ALA A 45 12.44 -11.79 1.42
C ALA A 45 11.62 -12.56 0.36
N GLU A 46 11.34 -13.82 0.63
CA GLU A 46 10.45 -14.68 -0.15
C GLU A 46 10.84 -14.83 -1.63
N GLY A 47 12.15 -14.82 -1.91
CA GLY A 47 12.69 -14.98 -3.26
C GLY A 47 12.50 -13.78 -4.17
N LEU A 48 12.07 -12.65 -3.63
CA LEU A 48 12.08 -11.38 -4.35
C LEU A 48 13.50 -10.81 -4.44
N ASN A 49 13.73 -9.95 -5.44
CA ASN A 49 14.99 -9.23 -5.64
C ASN A 49 14.69 -7.78 -6.01
N TYR A 50 15.42 -6.85 -5.42
CA TYR A 50 15.40 -5.44 -5.80
C TYR A 50 16.59 -5.12 -6.69
N ASN A 51 16.34 -4.84 -7.95
CA ASN A 51 17.35 -4.43 -8.92
C ASN A 51 17.24 -2.94 -9.20
N PHE A 52 18.32 -2.22 -8.93
CA PHE A 52 18.43 -0.77 -9.07
C PHE A 52 19.48 -0.34 -10.09
N ALA A 53 19.89 -1.25 -10.99
CA ALA A 53 20.92 -0.99 -11.99
C ALA A 53 20.61 0.22 -12.90
N ALA A 54 19.34 0.44 -13.22
CA ALA A 54 18.91 1.58 -14.01
C ALA A 54 18.57 2.84 -13.18
N LYS A 55 18.95 2.90 -11.91
CA LYS A 55 18.93 4.13 -11.11
C LYS A 55 20.20 4.96 -11.34
N LYS A 56 20.12 6.28 -11.16
CA LYS A 56 21.26 7.20 -11.33
C LYS A 56 22.21 7.19 -10.13
N VAL A 57 22.62 6.02 -9.71
CA VAL A 57 23.55 5.80 -8.60
C VAL A 57 24.75 4.97 -9.06
N ASP A 58 25.89 5.22 -8.48
CA ASP A 58 27.12 4.43 -8.60
C ASP A 58 27.73 4.18 -7.22
N ASP A 59 28.88 3.56 -7.15
CA ASP A 59 29.54 3.25 -5.87
C ASP A 59 29.85 4.51 -5.06
N THR A 60 30.09 5.64 -5.71
CA THR A 60 30.31 6.94 -5.03
C THR A 60 29.02 7.43 -4.39
N THR A 61 27.95 7.43 -5.15
CA THR A 61 26.61 7.79 -4.66
C THR A 61 26.15 6.84 -3.55
N LEU A 62 26.37 5.52 -3.72
CA LEU A 62 26.01 4.53 -2.69
C LEU A 62 26.74 4.76 -1.37
N LYS A 63 28.04 5.10 -1.40
CA LYS A 63 28.80 5.46 -0.19
C LYS A 63 28.26 6.73 0.48
N ALA A 64 27.85 7.72 -0.31
CA ALA A 64 27.24 8.93 0.24
C ALA A 64 25.85 8.63 0.86
N LEU A 65 25.06 7.76 0.26
CA LEU A 65 23.78 7.29 0.81
C LEU A 65 23.98 6.49 2.11
N GLU A 66 25.01 5.65 2.21
CA GLU A 66 25.36 4.92 3.43
C GLU A 66 25.75 5.88 4.57
N LYS A 67 26.56 6.92 4.27
CA LYS A 67 26.86 7.99 5.22
C LYS A 67 25.60 8.71 5.69
N LEU A 68 24.69 9.04 4.76
CA LEU A 68 23.41 9.68 5.07
C LEU A 68 22.55 8.80 5.98
N ALA A 69 22.44 7.52 5.70
CA ALA A 69 21.70 6.57 6.54
C ALA A 69 22.27 6.52 7.96
N THR A 70 23.61 6.54 8.07
CA THR A 70 24.33 6.49 9.35
C THR A 70 24.15 7.78 10.15
N GLU A 71 24.38 8.94 9.55
CA GLU A 71 24.22 10.25 10.21
C GLU A 71 22.76 10.50 10.62
N ALA A 72 21.81 10.08 9.77
CA ALA A 72 20.39 10.18 10.08
C ALA A 72 19.90 9.12 11.10
N GLU A 73 20.76 8.23 11.58
CA GLU A 73 20.42 7.18 12.56
C GLU A 73 19.22 6.33 12.11
N LEU A 74 19.09 6.00 10.80
CA LEU A 74 17.88 5.38 10.25
C LEU A 74 17.55 4.03 10.89
N SER A 75 18.56 3.19 11.10
CA SER A 75 18.37 1.88 11.73
C SER A 75 17.92 1.99 13.19
N ASP A 76 18.45 2.98 13.91
CA ASP A 76 18.09 3.19 15.32
C ASP A 76 16.67 3.78 15.44
N LYS A 77 16.26 4.68 14.53
CA LYS A 77 14.88 5.18 14.40
C LYS A 77 13.89 4.05 14.09
N PHE A 78 14.28 3.15 13.19
CA PHE A 78 13.46 2.01 12.84
C PHE A 78 13.35 1.01 14.01
N ALA A 79 14.45 0.76 14.73
CA ALA A 79 14.43 -0.05 15.93
C ALA A 79 13.56 0.54 17.05
N ALA A 80 13.57 1.87 17.22
CA ALA A 80 12.70 2.56 18.17
C ALA A 80 11.21 2.34 17.87
N LEU A 81 10.80 2.39 16.59
CA LEU A 81 9.45 2.04 16.18
C LEU A 81 9.11 0.60 16.57
N TYR A 82 10.00 -0.34 16.29
CA TYR A 82 9.80 -1.77 16.60
C TYR A 82 9.75 -2.05 18.11
N ASN A 83 10.43 -1.25 18.92
CA ASN A 83 10.42 -1.36 20.38
C ASN A 83 9.25 -0.58 21.03
N GLY A 84 8.36 -0.01 20.23
CA GLY A 84 7.17 0.68 20.74
C GLY A 84 7.46 2.05 21.35
N GLU A 85 8.46 2.77 20.84
CA GLU A 85 8.62 4.17 21.18
C GLU A 85 7.55 5.03 20.47
N VAL A 86 7.25 6.21 21.04
CA VAL A 86 6.30 7.14 20.43
C VAL A 86 6.93 7.79 19.20
N VAL A 87 6.60 7.29 18.01
CA VAL A 87 7.07 7.84 16.74
C VAL A 87 6.00 8.65 16.00
N ASN A 88 4.71 8.43 16.28
CA ASN A 88 3.62 9.30 15.83
C ASN A 88 3.46 10.48 16.82
N THR A 89 4.25 11.54 16.59
CA THR A 89 4.30 12.69 17.48
C THR A 89 3.06 13.58 17.40
N GLY A 90 2.34 13.60 16.27
CA GLY A 90 1.13 14.40 16.09
C GLY A 90 -0.04 13.92 16.98
N GLU A 91 -0.17 12.62 17.14
CA GLU A 91 -1.22 12.01 17.96
C GLU A 91 -0.68 11.46 19.29
N ASN A 92 0.63 11.59 19.56
CA ASN A 92 1.32 11.03 20.73
C ASN A 92 1.06 9.53 20.91
N ARG A 93 1.27 8.75 19.82
CA ARG A 93 0.95 7.31 19.77
C ARG A 93 2.14 6.46 19.33
N LEU A 94 2.10 5.20 19.71
CA LEU A 94 2.94 4.14 19.17
C LEU A 94 2.53 3.85 17.72
N VAL A 95 3.38 3.12 16.97
CA VAL A 95 3.09 2.62 15.63
C VAL A 95 3.42 1.14 15.59
N LEU A 96 2.42 0.28 15.55
CA LEU A 96 2.56 -1.15 15.85
C LEU A 96 2.07 -2.10 14.74
N HIS A 97 1.87 -1.62 13.51
CA HIS A 97 1.40 -2.47 12.40
C HIS A 97 2.32 -3.69 12.15
N HIS A 98 3.62 -3.56 12.35
CA HIS A 98 4.59 -4.66 12.26
C HIS A 98 4.31 -5.78 13.27
N MET A 99 3.78 -5.47 14.45
CA MET A 99 3.47 -6.47 15.48
C MET A 99 2.27 -7.37 15.12
N THR A 100 1.50 -7.02 14.10
CA THR A 100 0.50 -7.95 13.54
C THR A 100 1.14 -9.12 12.82
N ARG A 101 2.38 -8.97 12.32
CA ARG A 101 3.12 -9.93 11.50
C ARG A 101 4.05 -10.82 12.32
N GLY A 102 4.73 -10.23 13.32
CA GLY A 102 5.71 -10.91 14.14
C GLY A 102 6.20 -10.05 15.30
N GLN A 103 7.04 -10.62 16.15
CA GLN A 103 7.75 -9.92 17.22
C GLN A 103 9.23 -9.84 16.83
N LEU A 104 9.69 -8.66 16.46
CA LEU A 104 11.08 -8.43 16.04
C LEU A 104 11.87 -7.53 17.00
N GLY A 105 11.17 -6.77 17.82
CA GLY A 105 11.69 -5.93 18.89
C GLY A 105 11.33 -6.49 20.27
N GLU A 106 11.39 -5.61 21.27
CA GLU A 106 10.98 -5.91 22.64
C GLU A 106 9.45 -6.10 22.74
N ALA A 107 8.99 -6.69 23.85
CA ALA A 107 7.57 -6.78 24.14
C ALA A 107 7.01 -5.38 24.43
N VAL A 108 5.93 -5.02 23.75
CA VAL A 108 5.27 -3.72 23.88
C VAL A 108 3.98 -3.86 24.68
N ASN A 109 3.95 -3.26 25.86
CA ASN A 109 2.76 -3.16 26.68
C ASN A 109 2.17 -1.75 26.56
N ALA A 110 0.94 -1.65 26.09
CA ALA A 110 0.18 -0.41 26.03
C ALA A 110 -1.25 -0.66 26.48
N ASP A 111 -1.85 0.32 27.17
CA ASP A 111 -3.20 0.22 27.74
C ASP A 111 -3.36 -0.99 28.70
N GLY A 112 -2.27 -1.41 29.36
CA GLY A 112 -2.25 -2.56 30.26
C GLY A 112 -2.26 -3.93 29.56
N VAL A 113 -2.05 -3.98 28.24
CA VAL A 113 -2.11 -5.19 27.43
C VAL A 113 -0.82 -5.37 26.64
N ASP A 114 -0.29 -6.58 26.59
CA ASP A 114 0.75 -6.98 25.64
C ASP A 114 0.17 -6.94 24.21
N LYS A 115 0.72 -6.09 23.35
CA LYS A 115 0.15 -5.82 22.03
C LYS A 115 0.30 -6.98 21.06
N ARG A 116 1.38 -7.74 21.15
CA ARG A 116 1.52 -8.95 20.30
C ARG A 116 0.45 -9.98 20.66
N THR A 117 0.20 -10.21 21.94
CA THR A 117 -0.89 -11.08 22.41
C THR A 117 -2.25 -10.58 21.96
N PHE A 118 -2.50 -9.27 22.00
CA PHE A 118 -3.75 -8.69 21.51
C PHE A 118 -3.95 -9.02 20.01
N TYR A 119 -2.97 -8.73 19.16
CA TYR A 119 -3.10 -8.96 17.71
C TYR A 119 -3.23 -10.45 17.37
N THR A 120 -2.46 -11.32 17.99
CA THR A 120 -2.56 -12.77 17.75
C THR A 120 -3.89 -13.34 18.24
N THR A 121 -4.45 -12.79 19.31
CA THR A 121 -5.79 -13.16 19.78
C THR A 121 -6.86 -12.80 18.75
N GLN A 122 -6.80 -11.61 18.17
CA GLN A 122 -7.74 -11.24 17.11
C GLN A 122 -7.57 -12.11 15.86
N GLN A 123 -6.34 -12.39 15.44
CA GLN A 123 -6.06 -13.30 14.32
C GLN A 123 -6.66 -14.69 14.55
N LYS A 124 -6.50 -15.24 15.75
CA LYS A 124 -7.07 -16.53 16.14
C LYS A 124 -8.61 -16.49 16.09
N ARG A 125 -9.23 -15.46 16.64
CA ARG A 125 -10.69 -15.29 16.59
C ARG A 125 -11.22 -15.19 15.16
N ILE A 126 -10.55 -14.44 14.29
CA ILE A 126 -10.88 -14.32 12.87
C ILE A 126 -10.76 -15.68 12.18
N ALA A 127 -9.68 -16.42 12.42
CA ALA A 127 -9.46 -17.75 11.86
C ALA A 127 -10.58 -18.72 12.28
N GLU A 128 -10.89 -18.80 13.57
CA GLU A 128 -11.96 -19.65 14.08
C GLU A 128 -13.33 -19.28 13.52
N PHE A 129 -13.60 -17.99 13.31
CA PHE A 129 -14.83 -17.50 12.70
C PHE A 129 -14.89 -17.90 11.22
N ALA A 130 -13.84 -17.65 10.46
CA ALA A 130 -13.75 -18.01 9.04
C ALA A 130 -13.94 -19.52 8.84
N ASP A 131 -13.30 -20.36 9.67
CA ASP A 131 -13.46 -21.82 9.62
C ASP A 131 -14.91 -22.24 9.90
N LYS A 132 -15.60 -21.61 10.86
CA LYS A 132 -17.02 -21.86 11.14
C LYS A 132 -17.93 -21.47 9.97
N VAL A 133 -17.63 -20.38 9.28
CA VAL A 133 -18.34 -19.97 8.05
C VAL A 133 -18.09 -20.98 6.93
N HIS A 134 -16.86 -21.36 6.67
CA HIS A 134 -16.50 -22.28 5.59
C HIS A 134 -17.07 -23.69 5.77
N ASN A 135 -17.08 -24.21 6.99
CA ASN A 135 -17.62 -25.54 7.28
C ASN A 135 -19.15 -25.56 7.46
N GLY A 136 -19.82 -24.38 7.51
CA GLY A 136 -21.26 -24.25 7.66
C GLY A 136 -21.76 -24.35 9.11
N ALA A 137 -20.89 -24.15 10.10
CA ALA A 137 -21.30 -23.99 11.49
C ALA A 137 -21.89 -22.58 11.77
N ILE A 138 -21.49 -21.60 10.97
CA ILE A 138 -22.14 -20.28 10.86
C ILE A 138 -22.77 -20.20 9.48
N THR A 139 -24.07 -19.95 9.44
CA THR A 139 -24.89 -19.92 8.21
C THR A 139 -25.75 -18.66 8.21
N ASN A 140 -26.38 -18.36 7.07
CA ASN A 140 -27.43 -17.35 6.99
C ASN A 140 -28.67 -17.74 7.83
N GLY A 141 -29.66 -16.86 7.94
CA GLY A 141 -30.89 -17.10 8.70
C GLY A 141 -31.70 -18.32 8.23
N ALA A 142 -31.48 -18.81 7.02
CA ALA A 142 -32.14 -20.00 6.44
C ALA A 142 -31.35 -21.30 6.65
N GLY A 143 -30.18 -21.25 7.28
CA GLY A 143 -29.31 -22.43 7.47
C GLY A 143 -28.42 -22.76 6.27
N GLU A 144 -28.24 -21.82 5.34
CA GLU A 144 -27.45 -22.00 4.11
C GLU A 144 -26.07 -21.34 4.26
N LYS A 145 -25.08 -21.85 3.51
CA LYS A 145 -23.72 -21.33 3.56
C LYS A 145 -23.59 -19.98 2.86
N PHE A 146 -22.76 -19.13 3.42
CA PHE A 146 -22.27 -17.93 2.73
C PHE A 146 -21.30 -18.30 1.62
N THR A 147 -21.42 -17.64 0.46
CA THR A 147 -20.55 -17.80 -0.71
C THR A 147 -19.83 -16.50 -1.08
N THR A 148 -20.32 -15.38 -0.57
CA THR A 148 -19.83 -14.04 -0.88
C THR A 148 -19.53 -13.29 0.40
N VAL A 149 -18.44 -12.54 0.41
CA VAL A 149 -18.11 -11.58 1.48
C VAL A 149 -18.02 -10.17 0.90
N VAL A 150 -18.62 -9.19 1.57
CA VAL A 150 -18.61 -7.78 1.14
C VAL A 150 -17.99 -6.93 2.23
N GLN A 151 -16.86 -6.28 1.95
CA GLN A 151 -16.26 -5.34 2.90
C GLN A 151 -16.77 -3.93 2.65
N ILE A 152 -17.30 -3.30 3.69
CA ILE A 152 -17.78 -1.92 3.71
C ILE A 152 -16.75 -1.09 4.47
N GLY A 153 -16.02 -0.23 3.78
CA GLY A 153 -14.97 0.60 4.39
C GLY A 153 -14.38 1.59 3.40
N ILE A 154 -13.80 2.68 3.86
CA ILE A 154 -13.22 3.74 3.02
C ILE A 154 -11.74 3.96 3.34
N GLY A 155 -10.97 4.45 2.37
CA GLY A 155 -9.55 4.72 2.54
C GLY A 155 -8.74 3.48 2.89
N GLY A 156 -8.05 3.46 4.03
CA GLY A 156 -7.25 2.30 4.47
C GLY A 156 -8.08 1.05 4.79
N SER A 157 -9.38 1.22 5.05
CA SER A 157 -10.30 0.09 5.24
C SER A 157 -10.78 -0.53 3.92
N ASP A 158 -10.36 -0.01 2.78
CA ASP A 158 -10.67 -0.50 1.44
C ASP A 158 -9.41 -0.77 0.61
N LEU A 159 -8.58 0.28 0.38
CA LEU A 159 -7.52 0.27 -0.64
C LEU A 159 -6.53 -0.89 -0.46
N GLY A 160 -6.01 -1.08 0.74
CA GLY A 160 -5.08 -2.16 1.04
C GLY A 160 -5.73 -3.55 0.95
N PRO A 161 -6.78 -3.84 1.72
CA PRO A 161 -7.48 -5.13 1.68
C PRO A 161 -7.96 -5.52 0.28
N ARG A 162 -8.55 -4.58 -0.48
CA ARG A 162 -8.97 -4.82 -1.87
C ARG A 162 -7.79 -5.13 -2.78
N ALA A 163 -6.68 -4.39 -2.66
CA ALA A 163 -5.48 -4.66 -3.45
C ALA A 163 -4.90 -6.05 -3.15
N MET A 164 -4.88 -6.47 -1.88
CA MET A 164 -4.39 -7.80 -1.47
C MET A 164 -5.33 -8.90 -1.95
N TYR A 165 -6.65 -8.72 -1.87
CA TYR A 165 -7.62 -9.67 -2.38
C TYR A 165 -7.42 -9.90 -3.90
N ILE A 166 -7.40 -8.84 -4.69
CA ILE A 166 -7.20 -8.92 -6.15
C ILE A 166 -5.86 -9.57 -6.48
N ALA A 167 -4.82 -9.27 -5.71
CA ALA A 167 -3.49 -9.85 -5.92
C ALA A 167 -3.45 -11.37 -5.69
N LEU A 168 -4.29 -11.91 -4.81
CA LEU A 168 -4.27 -13.33 -4.42
C LEU A 168 -5.38 -14.17 -5.06
N GLU A 169 -6.39 -13.56 -5.65
CA GLU A 169 -7.57 -14.26 -6.15
C GLU A 169 -7.21 -15.38 -7.15
N ASN A 170 -6.38 -15.08 -8.14
CA ASN A 170 -5.95 -16.08 -9.13
C ASN A 170 -5.08 -17.17 -8.50
N TRP A 171 -4.17 -16.80 -7.59
CA TRP A 171 -3.37 -17.76 -6.85
C TRP A 171 -4.24 -18.70 -6.03
N ALA A 172 -5.23 -18.17 -5.31
CA ALA A 172 -6.15 -18.95 -4.48
C ALA A 172 -7.02 -19.91 -5.32
N LYS A 173 -7.53 -19.46 -6.47
CA LYS A 173 -8.26 -20.32 -7.42
C LYS A 173 -7.40 -21.48 -7.91
N LYS A 174 -6.13 -21.23 -8.26
CA LYS A 174 -5.19 -22.28 -8.73
C LYS A 174 -4.86 -23.28 -7.64
N ASN A 175 -4.73 -22.84 -6.38
CA ASN A 175 -4.27 -23.66 -5.27
C ASN A 175 -5.43 -24.22 -4.39
N ASN A 176 -6.68 -24.16 -4.88
CA ASN A 176 -7.88 -24.64 -4.17
C ASN A 176 -8.11 -23.98 -2.79
N SER A 177 -7.59 -22.75 -2.62
CA SER A 177 -7.76 -21.96 -1.40
C SER A 177 -8.87 -20.92 -1.53
N PHE A 178 -9.48 -20.76 -2.70
CA PHE A 178 -10.60 -19.86 -2.92
C PHE A 178 -11.86 -20.39 -2.21
N LYS A 179 -12.37 -19.62 -1.24
CA LYS A 179 -13.51 -20.00 -0.39
C LYS A 179 -14.75 -19.16 -0.68
N MET A 180 -14.60 -17.84 -0.72
CA MET A 180 -15.71 -16.91 -0.94
C MET A 180 -15.26 -15.81 -1.91
N GLU A 181 -16.17 -15.36 -2.77
CA GLU A 181 -15.94 -14.19 -3.60
C GLU A 181 -16.01 -12.92 -2.75
N ALA A 182 -15.05 -12.00 -2.90
CA ALA A 182 -15.09 -10.76 -2.15
C ALA A 182 -15.43 -9.55 -3.02
N HIS A 183 -16.33 -8.71 -2.51
CA HIS A 183 -16.70 -7.41 -3.06
C HIS A 183 -16.41 -6.29 -2.05
N PHE A 184 -16.38 -5.05 -2.53
CA PHE A 184 -16.01 -3.90 -1.70
C PHE A 184 -16.93 -2.72 -1.99
N ILE A 185 -17.50 -2.15 -0.94
CA ILE A 185 -18.27 -0.91 -0.98
C ILE A 185 -17.47 0.15 -0.24
N SER A 186 -17.02 1.18 -0.95
CA SER A 186 -16.08 2.15 -0.38
C SER A 186 -16.44 3.61 -0.60
N ASN A 187 -17.24 3.91 -1.61
CA ASN A 187 -17.65 5.26 -1.92
C ASN A 187 -19.04 5.56 -1.33
N VAL A 188 -19.26 6.81 -0.92
CA VAL A 188 -20.60 7.28 -0.49
C VAL A 188 -21.52 7.57 -1.70
N ASP A 189 -20.99 7.50 -2.92
CA ASP A 189 -21.79 7.51 -4.13
C ASP A 189 -22.80 6.34 -4.08
N PRO A 190 -24.11 6.62 -4.16
CA PRO A 190 -25.14 5.57 -4.10
C PRO A 190 -24.98 4.50 -5.18
N ASP A 191 -24.38 4.82 -6.32
CA ASP A 191 -24.14 3.87 -7.39
C ASP A 191 -23.11 2.79 -7.01
N ASP A 192 -22.16 3.08 -6.11
CA ASP A 192 -21.17 2.08 -5.65
C ASP A 192 -21.84 0.94 -4.86
N ALA A 193 -22.59 1.28 -3.82
CA ALA A 193 -23.32 0.30 -3.02
C ALA A 193 -24.38 -0.44 -3.85
N SER A 194 -25.16 0.31 -4.66
CA SER A 194 -26.24 -0.25 -5.48
C SER A 194 -25.72 -1.24 -6.52
N ALA A 195 -24.61 -0.92 -7.19
CA ALA A 195 -24.00 -1.81 -8.20
C ALA A 195 -23.50 -3.11 -7.58
N VAL A 196 -22.83 -3.04 -6.42
CA VAL A 196 -22.38 -4.24 -5.71
C VAL A 196 -23.58 -5.08 -5.28
N LEU A 197 -24.59 -4.50 -4.62
CA LEU A 197 -25.77 -5.22 -4.16
C LEU A 197 -26.56 -5.87 -5.31
N ALA A 198 -26.62 -5.23 -6.48
CA ALA A 198 -27.26 -5.79 -7.67
C ALA A 198 -26.46 -6.93 -8.32
N SER A 199 -25.17 -7.04 -8.05
CA SER A 199 -24.28 -8.05 -8.65
C SER A 199 -24.13 -9.33 -7.84
N ILE A 200 -24.61 -9.36 -6.59
CA ILE A 200 -24.43 -10.47 -5.65
C ILE A 200 -25.76 -11.10 -5.23
N ASP A 201 -25.71 -12.31 -4.72
CA ASP A 201 -26.82 -12.90 -3.97
C ASP A 201 -26.74 -12.45 -2.50
N VAL A 202 -27.59 -11.48 -2.15
CA VAL A 202 -27.63 -10.87 -0.81
C VAL A 202 -27.91 -11.92 0.28
N ALA A 203 -28.71 -12.94 -0.02
CA ALA A 203 -29.05 -14.00 0.94
C ALA A 203 -27.84 -14.87 1.31
N HIS A 204 -26.90 -15.06 0.39
CA HIS A 204 -25.69 -15.84 0.60
C HIS A 204 -24.44 -14.96 0.83
N SER A 205 -24.66 -13.69 1.18
CA SER A 205 -23.58 -12.71 1.39
C SER A 205 -23.39 -12.40 2.88
N LEU A 206 -22.12 -12.35 3.32
CA LEU A 206 -21.69 -11.89 4.64
C LEU A 206 -21.02 -10.52 4.48
N PHE A 207 -21.45 -9.54 5.27
CA PHE A 207 -20.97 -8.17 5.18
C PHE A 207 -20.04 -7.83 6.36
N ILE A 208 -18.90 -7.20 6.06
CA ILE A 208 -17.93 -6.72 7.05
C ILE A 208 -18.00 -5.21 7.12
N LEU A 209 -18.49 -4.65 8.22
CA LEU A 209 -18.42 -3.21 8.46
C LEU A 209 -17.07 -2.86 9.10
N VAL A 210 -16.25 -2.05 8.41
CA VAL A 210 -14.93 -1.65 8.89
C VAL A 210 -14.92 -0.17 9.21
N SER A 211 -14.92 0.15 10.51
CA SER A 211 -14.80 1.53 10.99
C SER A 211 -14.16 1.55 12.38
N LYS A 212 -12.94 2.12 12.49
CA LYS A 212 -12.22 2.22 13.77
C LYS A 212 -13.06 2.93 14.82
N SER A 213 -13.58 4.11 14.52
CA SER A 213 -14.37 4.92 15.44
C SER A 213 -15.84 4.48 15.55
N GLY A 214 -16.35 3.73 14.58
CA GLY A 214 -17.77 3.44 14.45
C GLY A 214 -18.64 4.66 14.10
N THR A 215 -18.05 5.77 13.68
CA THR A 215 -18.74 7.05 13.42
C THR A 215 -18.43 7.67 12.05
N THR A 216 -17.73 6.95 11.17
CA THR A 216 -17.41 7.42 9.82
C THR A 216 -18.69 7.51 9.01
N LEU A 217 -19.07 8.73 8.60
CA LEU A 217 -20.35 9.02 7.95
C LEU A 217 -20.56 8.18 6.68
N GLU A 218 -19.56 8.12 5.82
CA GLU A 218 -19.59 7.38 4.56
C GLU A 218 -19.81 5.88 4.80
N THR A 219 -19.12 5.32 5.80
CA THR A 219 -19.22 3.89 6.15
C THR A 219 -20.61 3.56 6.72
N LEU A 220 -21.15 4.40 7.61
CA LEU A 220 -22.48 4.21 8.17
C LEU A 220 -23.60 4.41 7.13
N THR A 221 -23.38 5.29 6.15
CA THR A 221 -24.31 5.45 5.02
C THR A 221 -24.35 4.18 4.19
N ASN A 222 -23.20 3.63 3.83
CA ASN A 222 -23.10 2.38 3.06
C ASN A 222 -23.65 1.17 3.84
N GLU A 223 -23.43 1.13 5.16
CA GLU A 223 -24.09 0.15 6.03
C GLU A 223 -25.62 0.20 5.93
N SER A 224 -26.18 1.41 5.88
CA SER A 224 -27.63 1.60 5.76
C SER A 224 -28.17 1.07 4.44
N PHE A 225 -27.44 1.23 3.32
CA PHE A 225 -27.80 0.59 2.03
C PHE A 225 -27.88 -0.93 2.19
N VAL A 226 -26.87 -1.54 2.81
CA VAL A 226 -26.80 -3.00 3.00
C VAL A 226 -27.93 -3.47 3.94
N LYS A 227 -28.15 -2.82 5.08
CA LYS A 227 -29.22 -3.17 6.01
C LYS A 227 -30.61 -3.06 5.37
N ASN A 228 -30.83 -2.06 4.50
CA ASN A 228 -32.08 -1.93 3.75
C ASN A 228 -32.26 -3.05 2.74
N ALA A 229 -31.23 -3.37 1.94
CA ALA A 229 -31.29 -4.48 0.97
C ALA A 229 -31.58 -5.83 1.65
N LEU A 230 -30.94 -6.10 2.79
CA LEU A 230 -31.22 -7.30 3.58
C LEU A 230 -32.67 -7.35 4.07
N LYS A 231 -33.21 -6.25 4.61
CA LYS A 231 -34.61 -6.16 5.06
C LYS A 231 -35.62 -6.32 3.93
N GLU A 232 -35.36 -5.70 2.77
CA GLU A 232 -36.20 -5.84 1.56
C GLU A 232 -36.21 -7.28 1.04
N ALA A 233 -35.11 -8.02 1.21
CA ALA A 233 -35.03 -9.46 0.95
C ALA A 233 -35.68 -10.33 2.04
N GLY A 234 -36.24 -9.72 3.11
CA GLY A 234 -36.84 -10.45 4.24
C GLY A 234 -35.81 -11.08 5.19
N LEU A 235 -34.55 -10.59 5.16
CA LEU A 235 -33.44 -11.12 5.95
C LEU A 235 -33.18 -10.26 7.19
N ASP A 236 -32.66 -10.89 8.26
CA ASP A 236 -32.20 -10.20 9.46
C ASP A 236 -30.76 -9.73 9.30
N PRO A 237 -30.46 -8.41 9.24
CA PRO A 237 -29.11 -7.92 9.11
C PRO A 237 -28.14 -8.47 10.18
N ALA A 238 -28.59 -8.69 11.41
CA ALA A 238 -27.76 -9.22 12.49
C ALA A 238 -27.25 -10.66 12.23
N LYS A 239 -27.81 -11.37 11.25
CA LYS A 239 -27.38 -12.71 10.81
C LYS A 239 -26.43 -12.66 9.60
N HIS A 240 -26.17 -11.48 9.04
CA HIS A 240 -25.41 -11.29 7.81
C HIS A 240 -24.24 -10.32 7.97
N MET A 241 -24.03 -9.75 9.15
CA MET A 241 -23.02 -8.69 9.34
C MET A 241 -22.06 -9.02 10.47
N ILE A 242 -20.79 -8.65 10.28
CA ILE A 242 -19.75 -8.59 11.32
C ILE A 242 -19.13 -7.20 11.33
N ALA A 243 -18.52 -6.81 12.46
CA ALA A 243 -17.83 -5.54 12.58
C ALA A 243 -16.32 -5.73 12.75
N VAL A 244 -15.51 -4.87 12.12
CA VAL A 244 -14.09 -4.68 12.44
C VAL A 244 -13.90 -3.25 12.94
N THR A 245 -13.63 -3.10 14.23
CA THR A 245 -13.76 -1.81 14.92
C THR A 245 -12.82 -1.72 16.13
N SER A 246 -12.77 -0.57 16.83
CA SER A 246 -12.10 -0.47 18.13
C SER A 246 -12.96 -1.08 19.23
N GLU A 247 -12.35 -1.66 20.28
CA GLU A 247 -13.07 -2.16 21.47
C GLU A 247 -13.90 -1.09 22.16
N THR A 248 -13.51 0.18 22.02
CA THR A 248 -14.21 1.34 22.60
C THR A 248 -15.31 1.91 21.69
N SER A 249 -15.42 1.42 20.47
CA SER A 249 -16.41 1.85 19.49
C SER A 249 -17.82 1.42 19.89
N PRO A 250 -18.86 2.21 19.56
CA PRO A 250 -20.26 1.79 19.71
C PRO A 250 -20.58 0.46 19.01
N LEU A 251 -19.89 0.14 17.91
CA LEU A 251 -20.10 -1.08 17.14
C LEU A 251 -19.63 -2.34 17.89
N ALA A 252 -18.65 -2.23 18.78
CA ALA A 252 -18.04 -3.36 19.48
C ALA A 252 -19.01 -4.14 20.39
N LYS A 253 -20.08 -3.49 20.83
CA LYS A 253 -21.07 -4.05 21.78
C LYS A 253 -22.49 -4.06 21.22
N SER A 254 -22.64 -3.87 19.91
CA SER A 254 -23.94 -3.86 19.25
C SER A 254 -24.39 -5.28 18.93
N ASP A 255 -25.64 -5.58 19.23
CA ASP A 255 -26.32 -6.84 18.87
C ASP A 255 -26.67 -6.91 17.36
N ASP A 256 -26.33 -5.85 16.60
CA ASP A 256 -26.56 -5.78 15.15
C ASP A 256 -25.59 -6.64 14.33
N TYR A 257 -24.60 -7.30 14.97
CA TYR A 257 -23.55 -8.07 14.31
C TYR A 257 -23.41 -9.47 14.90
N LEU A 258 -23.07 -10.45 14.05
CA LEU A 258 -22.75 -11.81 14.44
C LEU A 258 -21.52 -11.89 15.35
N ASP A 259 -20.51 -11.08 15.09
CA ASP A 259 -19.29 -10.96 15.88
C ASP A 259 -18.60 -9.61 15.60
N ALA A 260 -17.68 -9.22 16.47
CA ALA A 260 -16.84 -8.04 16.29
C ALA A 260 -15.37 -8.39 16.51
N PHE A 261 -14.50 -7.99 15.58
CA PHE A 261 -13.04 -8.14 15.64
C PHE A 261 -12.38 -6.80 15.86
N TYR A 262 -11.34 -6.78 16.68
CA TYR A 262 -10.84 -5.51 17.18
C TYR A 262 -9.54 -5.08 16.52
N MET A 263 -9.45 -3.77 16.29
CA MET A 263 -8.24 -3.03 15.96
C MET A 263 -8.01 -1.98 17.04
N ASP A 264 -6.78 -1.49 17.18
CA ASP A 264 -6.45 -0.42 18.10
C ASP A 264 -5.96 0.86 17.37
N ASP A 265 -5.65 1.88 18.17
CA ASP A 265 -5.23 3.19 17.65
C ASP A 265 -3.77 3.23 17.18
N TYR A 266 -2.98 2.17 17.43
CA TYR A 266 -1.57 2.09 17.08
C TYR A 266 -1.31 1.60 15.66
N ILE A 267 -2.39 1.32 14.91
CA ILE A 267 -2.31 0.94 13.50
C ILE A 267 -3.06 1.97 12.66
N GLY A 268 -2.33 2.72 11.83
CA GLY A 268 -2.91 3.64 10.85
C GLY A 268 -3.65 2.90 9.72
N GLY A 269 -4.70 3.51 9.16
CA GLY A 269 -5.53 2.87 8.13
C GLY A 269 -4.73 2.34 6.93
N ARG A 270 -3.81 3.13 6.40
CA ARG A 270 -2.95 2.75 5.26
C ARG A 270 -1.93 1.65 5.55
N PHE A 271 -1.70 1.33 6.83
CA PHE A 271 -0.86 0.22 7.31
C PHE A 271 -1.67 -0.97 7.84
N SER A 272 -2.99 -1.01 7.60
CA SER A 272 -3.89 -1.95 8.27
C SER A 272 -4.14 -3.26 7.52
N SER A 273 -3.56 -3.48 6.33
CA SER A 273 -3.78 -4.69 5.53
C SER A 273 -3.37 -5.98 6.27
N THR A 274 -2.42 -5.91 7.20
CA THR A 274 -1.95 -7.04 8.03
C THR A 274 -2.64 -7.14 9.39
N SER A 275 -3.58 -6.24 9.68
CA SER A 275 -4.39 -6.25 10.91
C SER A 275 -5.71 -7.00 10.71
N SER A 276 -6.62 -6.90 11.69
CA SER A 276 -7.99 -7.42 11.59
C SER A 276 -8.74 -6.89 10.36
N VAL A 277 -8.36 -5.71 9.84
CA VAL A 277 -9.00 -5.08 8.67
C VAL A 277 -8.83 -5.93 7.41
N GLY A 278 -7.58 -6.29 7.06
CA GLY A 278 -7.31 -7.22 5.96
C GLY A 278 -7.57 -8.67 6.36
N GLY A 279 -7.29 -9.02 7.63
CA GLY A 279 -7.42 -10.38 8.15
C GLY A 279 -8.82 -10.96 8.01
N ALA A 280 -9.86 -10.17 8.29
CA ALA A 280 -11.24 -10.63 8.20
C ALA A 280 -11.63 -11.00 6.75
N VAL A 281 -11.45 -10.09 5.81
CA VAL A 281 -11.83 -10.34 4.41
C VAL A 281 -10.95 -11.40 3.74
N LEU A 282 -9.63 -11.38 3.98
CA LEU A 282 -8.73 -12.33 3.33
C LEU A 282 -8.89 -13.75 3.90
N SER A 283 -9.13 -13.90 5.21
CA SER A 283 -9.40 -15.22 5.80
C SER A 283 -10.74 -15.80 5.34
N LEU A 284 -11.77 -14.98 5.20
CA LEU A 284 -13.06 -15.42 4.65
C LEU A 284 -12.94 -15.78 3.16
N ALA A 285 -12.24 -14.97 2.38
CA ALA A 285 -12.11 -15.20 0.95
C ALA A 285 -11.22 -16.40 0.60
N PHE A 286 -10.11 -16.62 1.33
CA PHE A 286 -9.06 -17.57 0.93
C PHE A 286 -8.72 -18.62 1.99
N GLY A 287 -9.19 -18.46 3.20
CA GLY A 287 -8.83 -19.27 4.37
C GLY A 287 -7.75 -18.62 5.24
N PRO A 288 -7.76 -18.90 6.55
CA PRO A 288 -6.84 -18.30 7.50
C PRO A 288 -5.35 -18.64 7.24
N ASP A 289 -5.04 -19.81 6.67
CA ASP A 289 -3.67 -20.19 6.34
C ASP A 289 -3.05 -19.28 5.28
N VAL A 290 -3.83 -18.85 4.28
CA VAL A 290 -3.38 -17.91 3.25
C VAL A 290 -3.05 -16.55 3.85
N PHE A 291 -3.86 -16.09 4.80
CA PHE A 291 -3.56 -14.86 5.54
C PHE A 291 -2.33 -15.01 6.44
N ALA A 292 -2.13 -16.15 7.08
CA ALA A 292 -0.93 -16.45 7.86
C ALA A 292 0.34 -16.43 7.00
N ASP A 293 0.32 -17.03 5.81
CA ASP A 293 1.41 -16.98 4.84
C ASP A 293 1.72 -15.54 4.40
N PHE A 294 0.69 -14.72 4.18
CA PHE A 294 0.86 -13.30 3.86
C PHE A 294 1.56 -12.55 5.00
N LEU A 295 1.18 -12.79 6.26
CA LEU A 295 1.84 -12.20 7.42
C LEU A 295 3.29 -12.68 7.58
N GLU A 296 3.56 -13.96 7.33
CA GLU A 296 4.92 -14.53 7.40
C GLU A 296 5.86 -13.84 6.40
N GLY A 297 5.41 -13.67 5.15
CA GLY A 297 6.18 -12.95 4.14
C GLY A 297 6.47 -11.49 4.52
N ALA A 298 5.48 -10.79 5.06
CA ALA A 298 5.66 -9.42 5.53
C ALA A 298 6.66 -9.35 6.70
N SER A 299 6.58 -10.30 7.66
CA SER A 299 7.53 -10.40 8.76
C SER A 299 8.97 -10.72 8.30
N ALA A 300 9.11 -11.51 7.24
CA ALA A 300 10.42 -11.83 6.69
C ALA A 300 11.11 -10.60 6.08
N GLU A 301 10.39 -9.73 5.40
CA GLU A 301 10.90 -8.47 4.86
C GLU A 301 11.19 -7.46 5.98
N ASP A 302 10.35 -7.39 7.02
CA ASP A 302 10.61 -6.57 8.20
C ASP A 302 11.95 -6.92 8.87
N LYS A 303 12.34 -8.20 8.89
CA LYS A 303 13.65 -8.63 9.42
C LYS A 303 14.83 -8.08 8.62
N LEU A 304 14.69 -8.01 7.30
CA LEU A 304 15.72 -7.40 6.44
C LEU A 304 15.82 -5.89 6.70
N ALA A 305 14.71 -5.22 6.96
CA ALA A 305 14.67 -3.80 7.26
C ALA A 305 15.40 -3.41 8.57
N LEU A 306 15.69 -4.35 9.45
CA LEU A 306 16.53 -4.14 10.64
C LEU A 306 18.04 -4.12 10.33
N ASN A 307 18.45 -4.51 9.11
CA ASN A 307 19.88 -4.54 8.76
C ASN A 307 20.43 -3.12 8.59
N LYS A 308 21.61 -2.86 9.20
CA LYS A 308 22.29 -1.56 9.10
C LYS A 308 23.03 -1.35 7.77
N ASP A 309 23.42 -2.43 7.10
CA ASP A 309 24.05 -2.40 5.78
C ASP A 309 22.98 -2.12 4.72
N ILE A 310 23.07 -0.98 4.04
CA ILE A 310 22.07 -0.57 3.03
C ILE A 310 21.98 -1.54 1.84
N LEU A 311 23.07 -2.28 1.53
CA LEU A 311 23.08 -3.30 0.47
C LEU A 311 22.48 -4.65 0.91
N LYS A 312 22.04 -4.74 2.16
CA LYS A 312 21.30 -5.88 2.75
C LYS A 312 19.93 -5.45 3.29
N ASN A 313 19.55 -4.22 3.04
CA ASN A 313 18.29 -3.63 3.47
C ASN A 313 17.60 -2.98 2.25
N PRO A 314 16.85 -3.76 1.46
CA PRO A 314 16.27 -3.28 0.21
C PRO A 314 15.30 -2.11 0.43
N ALA A 315 14.52 -2.10 1.50
CA ALA A 315 13.60 -1.01 1.80
C ALA A 315 14.32 0.29 2.16
N MET A 316 15.40 0.22 2.94
CA MET A 316 16.22 1.40 3.27
C MET A 316 16.94 1.92 2.03
N LEU A 317 17.51 1.04 1.20
CA LEU A 317 18.20 1.46 -0.02
C LEU A 317 17.23 2.14 -1.00
N ASP A 318 16.05 1.56 -1.21
CA ASP A 318 15.02 2.15 -2.09
C ASP A 318 14.53 3.51 -1.54
N ALA A 319 14.40 3.65 -0.21
CA ALA A 319 14.07 4.92 0.44
C ALA A 319 15.16 5.99 0.22
N LEU A 320 16.42 5.63 0.42
CA LEU A 320 17.58 6.51 0.21
C LEU A 320 17.68 6.98 -1.25
N ILE A 321 17.52 6.07 -2.21
CA ILE A 321 17.48 6.39 -3.64
C ILE A 321 16.29 7.32 -3.93
N GLY A 322 15.11 7.07 -3.37
CA GLY A 322 13.93 7.93 -3.53
C GLY A 322 14.16 9.35 -2.99
N VAL A 323 14.82 9.50 -1.84
CA VAL A 323 15.20 10.82 -1.29
C VAL A 323 16.24 11.51 -2.18
N TYR A 324 17.22 10.77 -2.70
CA TYR A 324 18.18 11.31 -3.69
C TYR A 324 17.47 11.80 -4.96
N GLU A 325 16.56 11.01 -5.52
CA GLU A 325 15.75 11.37 -6.70
C GLU A 325 14.87 12.60 -6.43
N ARG A 326 14.26 12.70 -5.25
CA ARG A 326 13.38 13.81 -4.87
C ARG A 326 14.13 15.09 -4.52
N ASN A 327 15.18 15.00 -3.71
CA ASN A 327 15.80 16.14 -3.05
C ASN A 327 17.12 16.61 -3.71
N VAL A 328 17.77 15.75 -4.51
CA VAL A 328 19.00 16.09 -5.24
C VAL A 328 18.72 16.22 -6.73
N LEU A 329 18.02 15.23 -7.33
CA LEU A 329 17.72 15.25 -8.77
C LEU A 329 16.44 16.06 -9.10
N GLY A 330 15.61 16.41 -8.09
CA GLY A 330 14.44 17.27 -8.23
C GLY A 330 13.24 16.60 -8.92
N TYR A 331 13.10 15.27 -8.87
CA TYR A 331 11.98 14.58 -9.48
C TYR A 331 10.74 14.64 -8.59
N GLU A 332 9.62 15.08 -9.14
CA GLU A 332 8.41 15.37 -8.36
C GLU A 332 7.46 14.18 -8.24
N CYS A 333 7.56 13.22 -9.17
CA CYS A 333 6.65 12.08 -9.26
C CYS A 333 7.45 10.77 -9.23
N THR A 334 6.77 9.67 -8.90
CA THR A 334 7.26 8.29 -9.09
C THR A 334 6.12 7.45 -9.66
N ALA A 335 6.38 6.70 -10.73
CA ALA A 335 5.41 5.77 -11.29
C ALA A 335 5.70 4.34 -10.83
N VAL A 336 4.69 3.66 -10.27
CA VAL A 336 4.75 2.24 -9.89
C VAL A 336 4.01 1.41 -10.94
N LEU A 337 4.75 0.55 -11.62
CA LEU A 337 4.33 -0.11 -12.86
C LEU A 337 4.41 -1.64 -12.71
N PRO A 338 3.41 -2.29 -12.09
CA PRO A 338 3.41 -3.74 -11.96
C PRO A 338 3.12 -4.42 -13.30
N TYR A 339 4.02 -5.28 -13.76
CA TYR A 339 3.79 -6.18 -14.88
C TYR A 339 3.13 -7.48 -14.38
N SER A 340 2.00 -7.29 -13.74
CA SER A 340 1.15 -8.33 -13.16
C SER A 340 -0.27 -7.79 -12.99
N GLN A 341 -1.25 -8.41 -13.63
CA GLN A 341 -2.64 -7.98 -13.52
C GLN A 341 -3.19 -8.15 -12.10
N GLY A 342 -2.72 -9.15 -11.35
CA GLY A 342 -3.06 -9.30 -9.93
C GLY A 342 -2.69 -8.09 -9.07
N LEU A 343 -1.69 -7.32 -9.48
CA LEU A 343 -1.28 -6.09 -8.78
C LEU A 343 -1.96 -4.81 -9.32
N SER A 344 -3.07 -4.91 -10.05
CA SER A 344 -3.74 -3.76 -10.69
C SER A 344 -4.14 -2.66 -9.71
N ARG A 345 -4.54 -3.00 -8.48
CA ARG A 345 -4.92 -2.03 -7.45
C ARG A 345 -3.78 -1.69 -6.49
N PHE A 346 -2.62 -2.32 -6.62
CA PHE A 346 -1.46 -2.06 -5.76
C PHE A 346 -0.94 -0.62 -5.87
N PRO A 347 -0.81 -0.01 -7.07
CA PRO A 347 -0.45 1.41 -7.19
C PRO A 347 -1.42 2.35 -6.46
N ALA A 348 -2.72 2.08 -6.49
CA ALA A 348 -3.71 2.89 -5.78
C ALA A 348 -3.57 2.77 -4.24
N HIS A 349 -3.21 1.59 -3.72
CA HIS A 349 -2.85 1.44 -2.31
C HIS A 349 -1.58 2.24 -1.98
N LEU A 350 -0.56 2.19 -2.83
CA LEU A 350 0.69 2.93 -2.63
C LEU A 350 0.51 4.45 -2.72
N GLN A 351 -0.47 4.95 -3.48
CA GLN A 351 -0.85 6.36 -3.45
C GLN A 351 -1.21 6.80 -2.04
N GLN A 352 -2.09 6.06 -1.36
CA GLN A 352 -2.44 6.37 0.02
C GLN A 352 -1.24 6.15 0.94
N LEU A 353 -0.55 5.03 0.81
CA LEU A 353 0.56 4.68 1.68
C LEU A 353 1.65 5.77 1.69
N ASP A 354 2.10 6.25 0.55
CA ASP A 354 3.19 7.22 0.44
C ASP A 354 2.66 8.67 0.58
N MET A 355 1.67 9.08 -0.22
CA MET A 355 1.26 10.47 -0.29
C MET A 355 0.59 10.96 1.00
N GLU A 356 -0.17 10.11 1.69
CA GLU A 356 -0.78 10.45 2.99
C GLU A 356 0.27 10.41 4.11
N SER A 357 1.27 9.53 4.03
CA SER A 357 2.36 9.46 5.01
C SER A 357 3.34 10.62 4.85
N ASN A 358 3.84 10.85 3.65
CA ASN A 358 4.99 11.71 3.39
C ASN A 358 4.63 13.04 2.72
N GLY A 359 3.37 13.27 2.36
CA GLY A 359 2.89 14.56 1.84
C GLY A 359 2.75 15.60 2.96
N LYS A 360 3.85 15.99 3.59
CA LYS A 360 3.89 16.90 4.74
C LYS A 360 4.72 18.13 4.45
N SER A 361 4.33 19.28 5.00
CA SER A 361 5.05 20.56 4.90
C SER A 361 5.73 20.99 6.21
N VAL A 362 5.56 20.19 7.28
CA VAL A 362 6.17 20.43 8.59
C VAL A 362 6.91 19.18 9.06
N ASN A 363 7.95 19.40 9.88
CA ASN A 363 8.66 18.31 10.53
C ASN A 363 7.86 17.74 11.72
N ARG A 364 8.37 16.70 12.35
CA ARG A 364 7.74 16.04 13.51
C ARG A 364 7.59 16.92 14.76
N PHE A 365 8.19 18.13 14.76
CA PHE A 365 8.08 19.14 15.80
C PHE A 365 7.14 20.28 15.43
N ASN A 366 6.37 20.12 14.32
CA ASN A 366 5.46 21.13 13.76
C ASN A 366 6.15 22.39 13.22
N GLU A 367 7.42 22.29 12.83
CA GLU A 367 8.17 23.37 12.21
C GLU A 367 8.15 23.21 10.68
N PRO A 368 8.00 24.29 9.88
CA PRO A 368 8.08 24.21 8.43
C PRO A 368 9.40 23.63 7.94
N VAL A 369 9.35 22.75 6.92
CA VAL A 369 10.54 22.26 6.24
C VAL A 369 10.83 23.05 4.97
N ASN A 370 12.11 23.25 4.65
CA ASN A 370 12.58 24.03 3.49
C ASN A 370 13.01 23.14 2.31
N TYR A 371 12.56 21.89 2.27
CA TYR A 371 12.84 20.92 1.22
C TYR A 371 11.56 20.17 0.83
N PRO A 372 11.47 19.68 -0.41
CA PRO A 372 10.34 18.85 -0.83
C PRO A 372 10.34 17.52 -0.08
N THR A 373 9.15 17.07 0.27
CA THR A 373 8.88 15.77 0.88
C THR A 373 8.24 14.82 -0.15
N GLY A 374 7.44 13.87 0.24
CA GLY A 374 6.88 12.81 -0.57
C GLY A 374 6.57 13.14 -2.04
N PRO A 375 6.90 12.23 -2.97
CA PRO A 375 6.58 12.39 -4.39
C PRO A 375 5.08 12.18 -4.66
N VAL A 376 4.61 12.62 -5.83
CA VAL A 376 3.32 12.17 -6.35
C VAL A 376 3.46 10.74 -6.86
N ILE A 377 2.65 9.83 -6.35
CA ILE A 377 2.62 8.41 -6.75
C ILE A 377 1.47 8.19 -7.72
N PHE A 378 1.75 7.53 -8.86
CA PHE A 378 0.74 7.03 -9.77
C PHE A 378 1.22 5.73 -10.41
N GLY A 379 0.33 5.01 -11.08
CA GLY A 379 0.73 3.81 -11.81
C GLY A 379 -0.44 3.00 -12.33
N GLU A 380 -0.11 2.13 -13.27
CA GLU A 380 -1.00 1.18 -13.92
C GLU A 380 -0.22 -0.10 -14.24
N PRO A 381 -0.90 -1.24 -14.38
CA PRO A 381 -0.24 -2.45 -14.85
C PRO A 381 0.38 -2.29 -16.23
N GLY A 382 1.57 -2.84 -16.43
CA GLY A 382 2.06 -3.15 -17.77
C GLY A 382 1.37 -4.42 -18.28
N THR A 383 1.06 -4.51 -19.57
CA THR A 383 1.43 -3.60 -20.67
C THR A 383 0.44 -2.43 -20.88
N ASN A 384 -0.67 -2.37 -20.14
CA ASN A 384 -1.72 -1.36 -20.33
C ASN A 384 -1.18 0.07 -20.21
N GLY A 385 -0.34 0.35 -19.22
CA GLY A 385 0.29 1.66 -19.02
C GLY A 385 1.08 2.15 -20.23
N GLN A 386 1.69 1.23 -21.03
CA GLN A 386 2.40 1.57 -22.26
C GLN A 386 1.48 2.24 -23.30
N HIS A 387 0.21 1.87 -23.32
CA HIS A 387 -0.81 2.40 -24.23
C HIS A 387 -1.60 3.58 -23.63
N SER A 388 -1.15 4.10 -22.48
CA SER A 388 -1.78 5.23 -21.78
C SER A 388 -0.83 6.41 -21.66
N PHE A 389 0.18 6.35 -20.79
CA PHE A 389 1.01 7.51 -20.44
C PHE A 389 2.51 7.34 -20.73
N TYR A 390 2.97 6.24 -21.31
CA TYR A 390 4.41 6.05 -21.61
C TYR A 390 4.95 7.05 -22.63
N GLN A 391 4.10 7.65 -23.45
CA GLN A 391 4.53 8.75 -24.34
C GLN A 391 5.17 9.89 -23.52
N LEU A 392 4.54 10.29 -22.40
CA LEU A 392 5.09 11.30 -21.49
C LEU A 392 6.38 10.78 -20.83
N LEU A 393 6.38 9.53 -20.35
CA LEU A 393 7.53 8.97 -19.64
C LEU A 393 8.78 8.90 -20.54
N HIS A 394 8.65 8.55 -21.81
CA HIS A 394 9.74 8.47 -22.76
C HIS A 394 10.19 9.84 -23.30
N GLN A 395 9.26 10.63 -23.82
CA GLN A 395 9.56 11.84 -24.61
C GLN A 395 9.09 13.14 -23.95
N GLY A 396 8.36 13.07 -22.83
CA GLY A 396 7.94 14.26 -22.10
C GLY A 396 9.10 15.02 -21.47
N THR A 397 8.83 16.28 -21.07
CA THR A 397 9.82 17.16 -20.45
C THR A 397 10.10 16.80 -18.99
N ASN A 398 9.12 16.19 -18.30
CA ASN A 398 9.28 15.72 -16.93
C ASN A 398 10.02 14.39 -16.89
N ILE A 399 10.99 14.26 -15.99
CA ILE A 399 11.61 12.98 -15.66
C ILE A 399 10.86 12.38 -14.49
N VAL A 400 10.34 11.17 -14.68
CA VAL A 400 9.61 10.41 -13.68
C VAL A 400 10.40 9.13 -13.39
N PRO A 401 10.93 8.94 -12.19
CA PRO A 401 11.47 7.65 -11.76
C PRO A 401 10.41 6.56 -11.84
N LEU A 402 10.81 5.38 -12.31
CA LEU A 402 9.92 4.25 -12.51
C LEU A 402 10.28 3.13 -11.53
N GLN A 403 9.27 2.50 -10.96
CA GLN A 403 9.43 1.30 -10.14
C GLN A 403 8.59 0.18 -10.74
N PHE A 404 9.26 -0.74 -11.42
CA PHE A 404 8.64 -1.91 -12.02
C PHE A 404 8.50 -3.04 -10.99
N ILE A 405 7.49 -3.88 -11.16
CA ILE A 405 7.32 -5.14 -10.41
C ILE A 405 6.99 -6.22 -11.43
N GLY A 406 7.73 -7.32 -11.43
CA GLY A 406 7.52 -8.39 -12.41
C GLY A 406 7.77 -9.79 -11.84
N PHE A 407 7.06 -10.78 -12.38
CA PHE A 407 7.20 -12.17 -11.98
C PHE A 407 7.52 -13.03 -13.20
N LYS A 408 8.35 -14.06 -12.97
CA LYS A 408 8.74 -14.99 -14.04
C LYS A 408 7.57 -15.86 -14.49
N ASN A 409 6.70 -16.25 -13.57
CA ASN A 409 5.59 -17.16 -13.80
C ASN A 409 4.25 -16.51 -13.46
N SER A 410 3.19 -16.83 -14.21
CA SER A 410 1.82 -16.44 -13.92
C SER A 410 1.23 -17.27 -12.76
N GLN A 411 0.23 -16.73 -12.07
CA GLN A 411 -0.42 -17.42 -10.94
C GLN A 411 -1.24 -18.62 -11.40
N LEU A 412 -2.01 -18.50 -12.49
CA LEU A 412 -2.89 -19.55 -13.00
C LEU A 412 -2.15 -20.63 -13.79
N GLU A 413 -0.92 -20.36 -14.27
CA GLU A 413 -0.13 -21.26 -15.11
C GLU A 413 -0.86 -21.71 -16.40
N ASN A 414 -1.83 -20.91 -16.83
CA ASN A 414 -2.52 -21.09 -18.10
C ASN A 414 -1.97 -20.06 -19.09
N ASP A 415 -1.31 -20.51 -20.15
CA ASP A 415 -0.64 -19.65 -21.11
C ASP A 415 -0.85 -20.14 -22.55
N VAL A 416 -0.60 -19.30 -23.52
CA VAL A 416 -0.68 -19.59 -24.95
C VAL A 416 0.61 -19.20 -25.65
N THR A 417 1.00 -19.99 -26.64
CA THR A 417 2.17 -19.73 -27.48
C THR A 417 1.72 -19.18 -28.83
N ILE A 418 2.20 -17.99 -29.18
CA ILE A 418 2.00 -17.34 -30.49
C ILE A 418 3.34 -16.77 -30.94
N GLN A 419 3.75 -17.04 -32.19
CA GLN A 419 5.04 -16.59 -32.73
C GLN A 419 6.21 -17.03 -31.83
N ASP A 420 6.26 -18.33 -31.53
CA ASP A 420 7.31 -19.01 -30.77
C ASP A 420 7.58 -18.47 -29.35
N SER A 421 6.67 -17.69 -28.79
CA SER A 421 6.77 -17.22 -27.42
C SER A 421 5.43 -17.26 -26.67
N THR A 422 5.49 -17.51 -25.37
CA THR A 422 4.29 -17.50 -24.52
C THR A 422 3.85 -16.08 -24.16
N SER A 423 2.61 -15.92 -23.69
CA SER A 423 2.14 -14.60 -23.22
C SER A 423 2.98 -14.08 -22.05
N GLN A 424 3.35 -14.95 -21.11
CA GLN A 424 4.23 -14.58 -19.98
C GLN A 424 5.62 -14.16 -20.45
N GLN A 425 6.21 -14.87 -21.42
CA GLN A 425 7.49 -14.47 -22.00
C GLN A 425 7.42 -13.10 -22.67
N LYS A 426 6.32 -12.80 -23.38
CA LYS A 426 6.09 -11.47 -23.98
C LYS A 426 5.99 -10.37 -22.91
N LEU A 427 5.31 -10.64 -21.80
CA LEU A 427 5.20 -9.71 -20.67
C LEU A 427 6.56 -9.40 -20.06
N CYS A 428 7.38 -10.44 -19.78
CA CYS A 428 8.74 -10.29 -19.26
C CYS A 428 9.66 -9.56 -20.24
N ALA A 429 9.58 -9.88 -21.55
CA ALA A 429 10.35 -9.21 -22.58
C ALA A 429 9.99 -7.72 -22.70
N ASN A 430 8.70 -7.39 -22.56
CA ASN A 430 8.24 -6.00 -22.58
C ASN A 430 8.84 -5.19 -21.43
N VAL A 431 8.77 -5.66 -20.18
CA VAL A 431 9.33 -4.89 -19.05
C VAL A 431 10.84 -4.71 -19.19
N ALA A 432 11.57 -5.76 -19.60
CA ALA A 432 13.01 -5.67 -19.84
C ALA A 432 13.35 -4.66 -20.94
N ALA A 433 12.63 -4.69 -22.06
CA ALA A 433 12.81 -3.74 -23.16
C ALA A 433 12.50 -2.29 -22.72
N GLN A 434 11.48 -2.07 -21.90
CA GLN A 434 11.15 -0.74 -21.38
C GLN A 434 12.25 -0.20 -20.48
N ILE A 435 12.80 -1.01 -19.55
CA ILE A 435 13.90 -0.58 -18.68
C ILE A 435 15.10 -0.10 -19.52
N VAL A 436 15.49 -0.86 -20.56
CA VAL A 436 16.61 -0.50 -21.44
C VAL A 436 16.28 0.75 -22.25
N ALA A 437 15.08 0.82 -22.85
CA ALA A 437 14.65 1.97 -23.64
C ALA A 437 14.61 3.26 -22.83
N PHE A 438 14.11 3.22 -21.57
CA PHE A 438 14.11 4.35 -20.66
C PHE A 438 15.53 4.78 -20.25
N ALA A 439 16.41 3.83 -19.98
CA ALA A 439 17.79 4.13 -19.58
C ALA A 439 18.64 4.63 -20.74
N CYS A 440 18.67 3.90 -21.86
CA CYS A 440 19.60 4.14 -22.96
C CYS A 440 19.07 5.11 -24.02
N GLY A 441 17.76 5.20 -24.22
CA GLY A 441 17.19 6.01 -25.29
C GLY A 441 17.55 5.53 -26.69
N LYS A 442 17.30 6.38 -27.68
CA LYS A 442 17.66 6.17 -29.08
C LYS A 442 17.67 7.51 -29.83
N ASP A 443 18.75 7.80 -30.52
CA ASP A 443 18.82 8.94 -31.44
C ASP A 443 18.15 8.63 -32.80
N ASP A 444 17.54 9.63 -33.41
CA ASP A 444 16.94 9.55 -34.73
C ASP A 444 17.07 10.91 -35.44
N GLU A 445 17.21 10.92 -36.77
CA GLU A 445 17.25 12.15 -37.58
C GLU A 445 15.95 12.95 -37.47
N ASN A 446 14.82 12.25 -37.25
CA ASN A 446 13.53 12.87 -36.94
C ASN A 446 13.41 13.09 -35.44
N PRO A 447 13.40 14.36 -34.97
CA PRO A 447 13.29 14.65 -33.52
C PRO A 447 12.07 14.01 -32.82
N ASN A 448 10.98 13.77 -33.58
CA ASN A 448 9.79 13.09 -33.05
C ASN A 448 10.01 11.59 -32.78
N LYS A 449 11.09 11.01 -33.28
CA LYS A 449 11.49 9.61 -33.05
C LYS A 449 12.68 9.47 -32.13
N THR A 450 13.20 10.57 -31.60
CA THR A 450 14.30 10.58 -30.64
C THR A 450 13.78 10.26 -29.22
N PHE A 451 14.43 9.31 -28.58
CA PHE A 451 14.22 8.93 -27.19
C PHE A 451 15.44 9.35 -26.38
N LYS A 452 15.32 10.36 -25.53
CA LYS A 452 16.48 10.94 -24.82
C LYS A 452 17.19 9.97 -23.88
N GLY A 453 16.53 8.92 -23.41
CA GLY A 453 17.06 8.06 -22.36
C GLY A 453 17.24 8.78 -21.03
N GLY A 454 18.13 8.26 -20.19
CA GLY A 454 18.43 8.86 -18.88
C GLY A 454 17.25 8.89 -17.91
N ARG A 455 16.21 8.08 -18.16
CA ARG A 455 15.03 7.93 -17.32
C ARG A 455 15.29 6.83 -16.30
N PRO A 456 15.38 7.15 -14.99
CA PRO A 456 15.79 6.17 -13.99
C PRO A 456 14.65 5.18 -13.70
N SER A 457 15.02 3.91 -13.50
CA SER A 457 14.08 2.88 -13.08
C SER A 457 14.73 1.85 -12.14
N SER A 458 13.90 1.20 -11.35
CA SER A 458 14.22 -0.03 -10.60
C SER A 458 13.18 -1.10 -10.91
N ILE A 459 13.50 -2.35 -10.60
CA ILE A 459 12.53 -3.44 -10.72
C ILE A 459 12.63 -4.38 -9.50
N ILE A 460 11.47 -4.72 -8.95
CA ILE A 460 11.34 -5.84 -8.01
C ILE A 460 10.91 -7.06 -8.82
N THR A 461 11.68 -8.14 -8.73
CA THR A 461 11.41 -9.39 -9.46
C THR A 461 11.24 -10.56 -8.51
N GLY A 462 10.40 -11.53 -8.88
CA GLY A 462 10.22 -12.78 -8.18
C GLY A 462 9.87 -13.93 -9.12
N ASP A 463 9.79 -15.13 -8.59
CA ASP A 463 9.38 -16.29 -9.38
C ASP A 463 7.87 -16.22 -9.69
N LYS A 464 7.04 -16.05 -8.66
CA LYS A 464 5.58 -16.00 -8.76
C LYS A 464 4.99 -15.14 -7.65
N LEU A 465 3.87 -14.48 -7.92
CA LEU A 465 3.10 -13.77 -6.90
C LEU A 465 2.32 -14.79 -6.05
N THR A 466 2.74 -14.94 -4.79
CA THR A 466 2.18 -15.84 -3.78
C THR A 466 1.77 -15.04 -2.54
N PRO A 467 1.04 -15.60 -1.57
CA PRO A 467 0.75 -14.91 -0.32
C PRO A 467 2.01 -14.38 0.38
N LYS A 468 3.07 -15.20 0.50
CA LYS A 468 4.33 -14.81 1.13
C LYS A 468 5.04 -13.70 0.36
N SER A 469 5.21 -13.83 -0.95
CA SER A 469 5.85 -12.79 -1.75
C SER A 469 5.04 -11.48 -1.80
N LEU A 470 3.70 -11.54 -1.73
CA LEU A 470 2.86 -10.35 -1.60
C LEU A 470 3.04 -9.67 -0.24
N GLY A 471 3.14 -10.45 0.84
CA GLY A 471 3.44 -9.92 2.17
C GLY A 471 4.78 -9.21 2.23
N ALA A 472 5.83 -9.83 1.67
CA ALA A 472 7.15 -9.22 1.56
C ALA A 472 7.12 -7.93 0.72
N LEU A 473 6.41 -7.94 -0.41
CA LEU A 473 6.26 -6.77 -1.27
C LEU A 473 5.55 -5.61 -0.55
N LEU A 474 4.46 -5.88 0.16
CA LEU A 474 3.75 -4.87 0.95
C LEU A 474 4.66 -4.26 2.01
N SER A 475 5.32 -5.11 2.81
CA SER A 475 6.21 -4.68 3.88
C SER A 475 7.39 -3.86 3.36
N HIS A 476 7.95 -4.22 2.20
CA HIS A 476 9.00 -3.43 1.55
C HIS A 476 8.57 -1.96 1.34
N PHE A 477 7.39 -1.74 0.77
CA PHE A 477 6.90 -0.38 0.52
C PHE A 477 6.52 0.36 1.81
N GLU A 478 5.94 -0.34 2.79
CA GLU A 478 5.65 0.27 4.10
C GLU A 478 6.94 0.71 4.80
N ASN A 479 7.97 -0.14 4.82
CA ASN A 479 9.27 0.16 5.40
C ASN A 479 9.99 1.28 4.63
N LYS A 480 9.96 1.27 3.29
CA LYS A 480 10.48 2.35 2.43
C LYS A 480 9.89 3.71 2.81
N VAL A 481 8.57 3.79 2.91
CA VAL A 481 7.86 5.04 3.24
C VAL A 481 8.24 5.53 4.63
N MET A 482 8.39 4.64 5.61
CA MET A 482 8.85 4.99 6.96
C MET A 482 10.29 5.51 6.97
N PHE A 483 11.23 4.84 6.27
CA PHE A 483 12.61 5.33 6.17
C PHE A 483 12.69 6.70 5.50
N GLN A 484 11.90 6.95 4.46
CA GLN A 484 11.81 8.28 3.84
C GLN A 484 11.29 9.33 4.82
N GLY A 485 10.24 9.03 5.57
CA GLY A 485 9.69 9.92 6.58
C GLY A 485 10.71 10.24 7.69
N PHE A 486 11.51 9.27 8.10
CA PHE A 486 12.59 9.48 9.08
C PHE A 486 13.72 10.36 8.51
N LEU A 487 14.06 10.21 7.23
CA LEU A 487 15.03 11.08 6.54
C LEU A 487 14.54 12.52 6.43
N TRP A 488 13.29 12.72 6.08
CA TRP A 488 12.67 14.04 6.00
C TRP A 488 12.30 14.62 7.37
N ASN A 489 12.52 13.86 8.44
CA ASN A 489 12.17 14.25 9.82
C ASN A 489 10.69 14.65 9.97
N ILE A 490 9.79 14.00 9.24
CA ILE A 490 8.34 14.27 9.27
C ILE A 490 7.58 13.20 10.06
N ASN A 491 6.32 13.47 10.41
CA ASN A 491 5.43 12.47 10.97
C ASN A 491 4.65 11.77 9.85
N SER A 492 5.02 10.53 9.54
CA SER A 492 4.40 9.73 8.48
C SER A 492 3.12 8.99 8.93
N PHE A 493 2.64 9.18 10.16
CA PHE A 493 1.61 8.33 10.76
C PHE A 493 0.28 9.01 11.07
N ASP A 494 0.21 10.34 10.93
CA ASP A 494 -1.02 11.14 11.00
C ASP A 494 -1.58 11.49 9.62
N GLN A 495 -2.77 12.14 9.57
CA GLN A 495 -3.46 12.52 8.34
C GLN A 495 -4.32 13.79 8.53
N GLU A 496 -3.76 14.84 9.09
CA GLU A 496 -4.48 16.11 9.35
C GLU A 496 -5.05 16.77 8.08
N GLY A 497 -4.41 16.54 6.91
CA GLY A 497 -4.80 17.13 5.63
C GLY A 497 -6.23 16.80 5.17
N VAL A 498 -6.84 15.73 5.70
CA VAL A 498 -8.22 15.32 5.34
C VAL A 498 -9.28 15.89 6.30
N GLN A 499 -8.90 16.51 7.42
CA GLN A 499 -9.86 16.91 8.47
C GLN A 499 -10.69 18.12 8.07
N LEU A 500 -10.10 19.11 7.41
CA LEU A 500 -10.82 20.32 7.00
C LEU A 500 -12.00 20.00 6.09
N GLY A 501 -11.81 19.12 5.09
CA GLY A 501 -12.88 18.68 4.19
C GLY A 501 -14.05 18.05 4.94
N LYS A 502 -13.76 17.18 5.92
CA LYS A 502 -14.81 16.53 6.76
C LYS A 502 -15.60 17.54 7.59
N VAL A 503 -14.92 18.52 8.18
CA VAL A 503 -15.58 19.60 8.95
C VAL A 503 -16.50 20.43 8.06
N LEU A 504 -16.01 20.83 6.88
CA LEU A 504 -16.77 21.64 5.94
C LEU A 504 -17.97 20.86 5.37
N ALA A 505 -17.80 19.58 5.03
CA ALA A 505 -18.91 18.74 4.55
C ALA A 505 -20.04 18.65 5.58
N LYS A 506 -19.73 18.47 6.87
CA LYS A 506 -20.72 18.47 7.94
C LYS A 506 -21.47 19.81 8.04
N ARG A 507 -20.77 20.93 7.91
CA ARG A 507 -21.36 22.27 7.92
C ARG A 507 -22.29 22.49 6.73
N VAL A 508 -21.88 22.01 5.54
CA VAL A 508 -22.73 22.07 4.33
C VAL A 508 -24.02 21.27 4.53
N LEU A 509 -23.92 20.04 5.04
CA LEU A 509 -25.09 19.19 5.32
C LEU A 509 -26.00 19.77 6.41
N ALA A 510 -25.43 20.53 7.36
CA ALA A 510 -26.19 21.23 8.38
C ALA A 510 -26.82 22.56 7.87
N HIS A 511 -26.71 22.87 6.58
CA HIS A 511 -27.17 24.15 5.98
C HIS A 511 -26.58 25.40 6.67
N ASP A 512 -25.34 25.31 7.17
CA ASP A 512 -24.63 26.44 7.77
C ASP A 512 -24.29 27.47 6.69
N THR A 513 -25.06 28.55 6.65
CA THR A 513 -24.95 29.60 5.63
C THR A 513 -23.68 30.43 5.71
N ASP A 514 -22.97 30.38 6.86
CA ASP A 514 -21.70 31.10 7.05
C ASP A 514 -20.51 30.32 6.47
N ALA A 515 -20.70 29.08 6.06
CA ALA A 515 -19.66 28.31 5.38
C ALA A 515 -19.43 28.81 3.95
N VAL A 516 -18.22 29.23 3.64
CA VAL A 516 -17.82 29.70 2.28
C VAL A 516 -18.16 28.67 1.19
N SER A 517 -18.03 27.37 1.52
CA SER A 517 -18.40 26.25 0.67
C SER A 517 -19.88 26.20 0.31
N TYR A 518 -20.78 26.60 1.24
CA TYR A 518 -22.23 26.65 0.98
C TYR A 518 -22.59 27.70 -0.08
N THR A 519 -21.94 28.85 -0.05
CA THR A 519 -22.13 29.91 -1.02
C THR A 519 -21.68 29.48 -2.43
N HIS A 520 -20.59 28.72 -2.55
CA HIS A 520 -20.09 28.19 -3.82
C HIS A 520 -20.99 27.10 -4.38
N LEU A 521 -21.47 26.18 -3.54
CA LEU A 521 -22.41 25.14 -3.95
C LEU A 521 -23.74 25.72 -4.41
N ARG A 522 -24.30 26.71 -3.68
CA ARG A 522 -25.53 27.41 -4.12
C ARG A 522 -25.41 28.12 -5.46
N ALA A 523 -24.23 28.64 -5.80
CA ALA A 523 -24.01 29.28 -7.10
C ALA A 523 -24.10 28.28 -8.27
N HIS A 524 -23.92 26.98 -8.00
CA HIS A 524 -23.99 25.89 -8.98
C HIS A 524 -25.25 25.02 -8.85
N GLU A 525 -26.10 25.29 -7.85
CA GLU A 525 -27.40 24.62 -7.72
C GLU A 525 -28.39 25.11 -8.79
N THR A 526 -28.74 24.23 -9.69
CA THR A 526 -30.06 24.29 -10.33
C THR A 526 -31.09 23.89 -9.27
N LYS A 527 -32.14 24.67 -9.12
CA LYS A 527 -33.23 24.63 -8.11
C LYS A 527 -33.88 23.28 -7.79
N ALA A 528 -33.28 22.16 -8.08
CA ALA A 528 -33.94 20.86 -8.06
C ALA A 528 -33.54 19.91 -6.90
N ASN A 529 -32.38 20.07 -6.26
CA ASN A 529 -31.89 19.03 -5.35
C ASN A 529 -30.99 19.52 -4.20
N LEU A 530 -31.55 20.33 -3.30
CA LEU A 530 -31.09 20.32 -1.90
C LEU A 530 -32.30 20.54 -0.99
#